data_0010657330b75b57b0ea777a406ffa82
#
_entry.id   0010657330b75b57b0ea777a406ffa82
#
_cell.length_a   1.000
_cell.length_b   1.000
_cell.length_c   1.000
_cell.angle_alpha   90.00
_cell.angle_beta   90.00
_cell.angle_gamma   90.00
#
_symmetry.space_group_name_H-M   'P 1'
#
loop_
_entity.id
_entity.type
_entity.pdbx_description
1 polymer ?
#
loop_
_entity_poly.entity_id
_entity_poly.type
_entity_poly.pdbx_seq_one_letter_code
_entity_poly.pdbx_strand_id
1 'polypeptide(L)'
;MSTGTGTAAPVVLPAPPGPAEEVRSSPAPPEPAPGGGPGPRADRPRPARRPARALVRLLRAAALRSVAVLALLALWEAAPRLGLADPTFLPPVSEVAVAWWELLGNGQLGQHTWASLVRSFGGFGIAVAVAVPLGLLIGWYRPVAALLGPLLEVFRNTAALALLPVFVLLLGIGETSKVSIVVYACVWPILLNTISAVGNADPTLVRLARSMDLSTPRLFQKVILPASVPAIFTGIRLAGAVSILVLVAAEMIGAKAGLGYLINASQFNFAIPQMYAGIITISAIGVAFNQLLVTIERRLSTWRVPA
;
A
#
# COMPACT_ATOMS: atom_id res chain seq x y z
N MET A 1 -3.78 11.99 59.78
CA MET A 1 -2.97 10.94 60.43
C MET A 1 -3.36 9.61 59.81
N SER A 2 -2.58 9.07 58.90
CA SER A 2 -2.38 7.64 58.65
C SER A 2 -1.33 7.53 57.55
N THR A 3 -0.13 7.16 57.97
CA THR A 3 1.08 6.91 57.18
C THR A 3 0.99 5.50 56.60
N GLY A 4 0.90 5.37 55.29
CA GLY A 4 1.00 4.10 54.55
C GLY A 4 2.43 3.93 54.04
N THR A 5 3.25 3.15 54.71
CA THR A 5 4.60 2.73 54.32
C THR A 5 4.49 1.71 53.20
N GLY A 6 4.85 2.09 51.99
CA GLY A 6 5.02 1.19 50.85
C GLY A 6 6.33 0.41 50.94
N THR A 7 6.26 -0.88 51.25
CA THR A 7 7.37 -1.82 51.29
C THR A 7 7.85 -2.11 49.87
N ALA A 8 9.08 -1.70 49.54
CA ALA A 8 9.73 -2.05 48.29
C ALA A 8 10.12 -3.54 48.31
N ALA A 9 9.72 -4.28 47.28
CA ALA A 9 10.12 -5.67 47.08
C ALA A 9 11.62 -5.75 46.74
N PRO A 10 12.36 -6.75 47.26
CA PRO A 10 13.79 -6.89 46.99
C PRO A 10 14.06 -7.33 45.57
N VAL A 11 14.99 -6.65 44.91
CA VAL A 11 15.57 -7.02 43.62
C VAL A 11 16.35 -8.33 43.81
N VAL A 12 15.85 -9.42 43.23
CA VAL A 12 16.55 -10.70 43.16
C VAL A 12 17.61 -10.61 42.07
N LEU A 13 18.88 -10.54 42.45
CA LEU A 13 20.02 -10.66 41.54
C LEU A 13 20.13 -12.13 41.06
N PRO A 14 20.41 -12.38 39.77
CA PRO A 14 20.64 -13.73 39.26
C PRO A 14 21.94 -14.30 39.90
N ALA A 15 21.87 -15.59 40.26
CA ALA A 15 22.98 -16.35 40.84
C ALA A 15 24.17 -16.41 39.84
N PRO A 16 25.43 -16.46 40.36
CA PRO A 16 26.61 -16.60 39.52
C PRO A 16 26.60 -17.95 38.81
N PRO A 17 27.17 -18.04 37.60
CA PRO A 17 27.27 -19.30 36.86
C PRO A 17 28.14 -20.31 37.60
N GLY A 18 27.64 -21.53 37.74
CA GLY A 18 28.35 -22.65 38.31
C GLY A 18 29.60 -23.01 37.49
N PRO A 19 30.53 -23.83 38.11
CA PRO A 19 31.81 -24.17 37.48
C PRO A 19 31.57 -24.89 36.13
N ALA A 20 32.40 -24.50 35.15
CA ALA A 20 32.36 -25.00 33.77
C ALA A 20 32.40 -26.53 33.74
N GLU A 21 31.38 -27.12 33.17
CA GLU A 21 31.31 -28.54 32.85
C GLU A 21 32.43 -28.85 31.81
N GLU A 22 33.32 -29.77 32.17
CA GLU A 22 34.41 -30.26 31.32
C GLU A 22 33.85 -30.71 29.97
N VAL A 23 34.19 -30.00 28.91
CA VAL A 23 33.90 -30.40 27.54
C VAL A 23 34.63 -31.69 27.26
N ARG A 24 33.93 -32.82 27.34
CA ARG A 24 34.41 -34.10 26.84
C ARG A 24 34.72 -33.94 25.35
N SER A 25 35.99 -34.01 25.04
CA SER A 25 36.50 -34.05 23.65
C SER A 25 35.84 -35.21 22.89
N SER A 26 34.96 -34.83 21.96
CA SER A 26 34.44 -35.78 20.96
C SER A 26 35.60 -36.26 20.08
N PRO A 27 35.72 -37.58 19.78
CA PRO A 27 36.78 -38.06 18.92
C PRO A 27 36.65 -37.44 17.52
N ALA A 28 37.79 -37.04 16.97
CA ALA A 28 37.89 -36.45 15.64
C ALA A 28 37.29 -37.40 14.58
N PRO A 29 36.55 -36.88 13.59
CA PRO A 29 36.07 -37.69 12.49
C PRO A 29 37.24 -38.33 11.71
N PRO A 30 37.09 -39.57 11.22
CA PRO A 30 38.15 -40.27 10.49
C PRO A 30 38.53 -39.48 9.23
N GLU A 31 39.84 -39.41 8.98
CA GLU A 31 40.41 -38.82 7.76
C GLU A 31 39.78 -39.46 6.51
N PRO A 32 39.37 -38.67 5.51
CA PRO A 32 38.85 -39.22 4.25
C PRO A 32 39.97 -39.93 3.49
N ALA A 33 39.71 -41.18 3.09
CA ALA A 33 40.64 -41.99 2.30
C ALA A 33 41.07 -41.28 0.99
N PRO A 34 42.33 -41.32 0.59
CA PRO A 34 42.82 -40.73 -0.66
C PRO A 34 42.37 -41.59 -1.84
N GLY A 35 41.59 -41.04 -2.73
CA GLY A 35 41.36 -41.64 -4.03
C GLY A 35 39.91 -41.83 -4.46
N GLY A 36 39.34 -40.77 -4.97
CA GLY A 36 38.08 -40.80 -5.71
C GLY A 36 37.80 -39.41 -6.23
N GLY A 37 38.42 -39.06 -7.35
CA GLY A 37 38.08 -37.81 -8.05
C GLY A 37 36.57 -37.75 -8.35
N PRO A 38 35.94 -36.58 -8.37
CA PRO A 38 34.53 -36.47 -8.70
C PRO A 38 34.32 -36.94 -10.14
N GLY A 39 33.73 -38.12 -10.29
CA GLY A 39 33.25 -38.58 -11.59
C GLY A 39 32.34 -37.54 -12.22
N PRO A 40 32.24 -37.46 -13.55
CA PRO A 40 31.43 -36.49 -14.23
C PRO A 40 30.00 -36.61 -13.69
N ARG A 41 29.54 -35.54 -13.01
CA ARG A 41 28.14 -35.42 -12.57
C ARG A 41 27.29 -35.49 -13.83
N ALA A 42 26.68 -36.65 -14.04
CA ALA A 42 25.67 -36.80 -15.07
C ALA A 42 24.64 -35.68 -14.86
N ASP A 43 24.59 -34.79 -15.82
CA ASP A 43 23.66 -33.67 -15.88
C ASP A 43 22.24 -34.27 -15.91
N ARG A 44 21.62 -34.43 -14.74
CA ARG A 44 20.24 -34.91 -14.67
C ARG A 44 19.40 -33.89 -15.42
N PRO A 45 18.74 -34.31 -16.52
CA PRO A 45 17.91 -33.42 -17.30
C PRO A 45 16.87 -32.78 -16.34
N ARG A 46 16.95 -31.46 -16.16
CA ARG A 46 15.95 -30.68 -15.44
C ARG A 46 14.59 -31.03 -16.05
N PRO A 47 13.60 -31.50 -15.29
CA PRO A 47 12.30 -31.87 -15.85
C PRO A 47 11.77 -30.63 -16.57
N ALA A 48 11.65 -30.74 -17.89
CA ALA A 48 11.07 -29.71 -18.73
C ALA A 48 9.69 -29.39 -18.13
N ARG A 49 9.55 -28.18 -17.53
CA ARG A 49 8.31 -27.68 -16.97
C ARG A 49 7.31 -27.66 -18.13
N ARG A 50 6.45 -28.67 -18.24
CA ARG A 50 5.46 -28.81 -19.28
C ARG A 50 4.56 -27.57 -19.23
N PRO A 51 4.59 -26.70 -20.25
CA PRO A 51 3.85 -25.42 -20.24
C PRO A 51 2.33 -25.63 -20.07
N ALA A 52 1.84 -26.79 -20.49
CA ALA A 52 0.45 -27.20 -20.30
C ALA A 52 0.02 -27.27 -18.83
N ARG A 53 0.88 -27.73 -17.90
CA ARG A 53 0.52 -27.77 -16.47
C ARG A 53 0.49 -26.39 -15.82
N ALA A 54 1.31 -25.45 -16.29
CA ALA A 54 1.27 -24.06 -15.83
C ALA A 54 -0.01 -23.37 -16.34
N LEU A 55 -0.37 -23.59 -17.59
CA LEU A 55 -1.61 -23.07 -18.18
C LEU A 55 -2.86 -23.61 -17.44
N VAL A 56 -2.92 -24.90 -17.20
CA VAL A 56 -4.04 -25.52 -16.44
C VAL A 56 -4.14 -24.97 -15.02
N ARG A 57 -3.01 -24.74 -14.32
CA ARG A 57 -3.02 -24.11 -12.99
C ARG A 57 -3.50 -22.67 -13.05
N LEU A 58 -3.09 -21.90 -14.05
CA LEU A 58 -3.56 -20.52 -14.25
C LEU A 58 -5.04 -20.46 -14.57
N LEU A 59 -5.52 -21.32 -15.47
CA LEU A 59 -6.94 -21.43 -15.81
C LEU A 59 -7.78 -21.88 -14.60
N ARG A 60 -7.29 -22.84 -13.83
CA ARG A 60 -7.98 -23.29 -12.60
C ARG A 60 -8.00 -22.21 -11.53
N ALA A 61 -6.91 -21.45 -11.35
CA ALA A 61 -6.88 -20.34 -10.40
C ALA A 61 -7.77 -19.18 -10.87
N ALA A 62 -7.81 -18.89 -12.16
CA ALA A 62 -8.74 -17.91 -12.74
C ALA A 62 -10.20 -18.37 -12.56
N ALA A 63 -10.50 -19.62 -12.87
CA ALA A 63 -11.84 -20.19 -12.70
C ALA A 63 -12.30 -20.15 -11.24
N LEU A 64 -11.43 -20.52 -10.28
CA LEU A 64 -11.76 -20.45 -8.84
C LEU A 64 -12.03 -19.01 -8.39
N ARG A 65 -11.26 -18.03 -8.87
CA ARG A 65 -11.50 -16.62 -8.57
C ARG A 65 -12.81 -16.12 -9.19
N SER A 66 -13.09 -16.51 -10.43
CA SER A 66 -14.35 -16.16 -11.10
C SER A 66 -15.56 -16.78 -10.38
N VAL A 67 -15.46 -18.03 -9.94
CA VAL A 67 -16.52 -18.70 -9.17
C VAL A 67 -16.80 -17.97 -7.86
N ALA A 68 -15.76 -17.52 -7.13
CA ALA A 68 -15.96 -16.78 -5.89
C ALA A 68 -16.68 -15.44 -6.13
N VAL A 69 -16.29 -14.69 -7.19
CA VAL A 69 -16.96 -13.43 -7.55
C VAL A 69 -18.41 -13.70 -7.99
N LEU A 70 -18.64 -14.70 -8.82
CA LEU A 70 -19.99 -15.06 -9.29
C LEU A 70 -20.87 -15.56 -8.12
N ALA A 71 -20.30 -16.33 -7.19
CA ALA A 71 -21.03 -16.77 -6.01
C ALA A 71 -21.42 -15.58 -5.10
N LEU A 72 -20.53 -14.59 -4.94
CA LEU A 72 -20.81 -13.36 -4.19
C LEU A 72 -21.94 -12.56 -4.87
N LEU A 73 -21.87 -12.38 -6.19
CA LEU A 73 -22.91 -11.68 -6.96
C LEU A 73 -24.24 -12.42 -6.92
N ALA A 74 -24.22 -13.75 -7.02
CA ALA A 74 -25.42 -14.58 -6.91
C ALA A 74 -26.04 -14.50 -5.50
N LEU A 75 -25.21 -14.50 -4.46
CA LEU A 75 -25.65 -14.32 -3.09
C LEU A 75 -26.28 -12.93 -2.89
N TRP A 76 -25.65 -11.89 -3.42
CA TRP A 76 -26.19 -10.53 -3.35
C TRP A 76 -27.51 -10.41 -4.09
N GLU A 77 -27.63 -10.99 -5.28
CA GLU A 77 -28.89 -11.02 -6.05
C GLU A 77 -29.99 -11.80 -5.35
N ALA A 78 -29.64 -12.92 -4.72
CA ALA A 78 -30.61 -13.79 -4.05
C ALA A 78 -31.10 -13.25 -2.70
N ALA A 79 -30.25 -12.57 -1.95
CA ALA A 79 -30.55 -12.10 -0.59
C ALA A 79 -31.82 -11.24 -0.51
N PRO A 80 -31.99 -10.17 -1.30
CA PRO A 80 -33.21 -9.37 -1.28
C PRO A 80 -34.42 -10.12 -1.89
N ARG A 81 -34.19 -10.95 -2.91
CA ARG A 81 -35.28 -11.73 -3.56
C ARG A 81 -35.85 -12.83 -2.66
N LEU A 82 -35.04 -13.39 -1.77
CA LEU A 82 -35.47 -14.40 -0.79
C LEU A 82 -35.99 -13.79 0.51
N GLY A 83 -36.07 -12.45 0.60
CA GLY A 83 -36.53 -11.76 1.82
C GLY A 83 -35.52 -11.80 2.97
N LEU A 84 -34.25 -12.16 2.72
CA LEU A 84 -33.18 -12.13 3.73
C LEU A 84 -32.69 -10.71 4.03
N ALA A 85 -32.91 -9.79 3.10
CA ALA A 85 -32.61 -8.37 3.27
C ALA A 85 -33.73 -7.53 2.66
N ASP A 86 -33.96 -6.34 3.22
CA ASP A 86 -34.95 -5.41 2.67
C ASP A 86 -34.44 -4.87 1.32
N PRO A 87 -35.19 -5.06 0.21
CA PRO A 87 -34.80 -4.56 -1.12
C PRO A 87 -34.61 -3.05 -1.15
N THR A 88 -35.25 -2.30 -0.26
CA THR A 88 -35.11 -0.84 -0.16
C THR A 88 -33.69 -0.45 0.19
N PHE A 89 -33.00 -1.19 1.06
CA PHE A 89 -31.66 -0.88 1.51
C PHE A 89 -30.57 -1.69 0.78
N LEU A 90 -30.91 -2.91 0.37
CA LEU A 90 -30.02 -3.78 -0.41
C LEU A 90 -30.73 -4.18 -1.73
N PRO A 91 -30.71 -3.34 -2.77
CA PRO A 91 -31.33 -3.68 -4.04
C PRO A 91 -30.62 -4.87 -4.71
N PRO A 92 -31.32 -5.67 -5.50
CA PRO A 92 -30.70 -6.72 -6.32
C PRO A 92 -29.63 -6.15 -7.25
N VAL A 93 -28.60 -6.93 -7.54
CA VAL A 93 -27.51 -6.52 -8.46
C VAL A 93 -28.06 -6.12 -9.82
N SER A 94 -29.11 -6.77 -10.29
CA SER A 94 -29.78 -6.47 -11.56
C SER A 94 -30.35 -5.04 -11.60
N GLU A 95 -30.96 -4.54 -10.50
CA GLU A 95 -31.46 -3.16 -10.43
C GLU A 95 -30.29 -2.16 -10.36
N VAL A 96 -29.25 -2.48 -9.64
CA VAL A 96 -28.01 -1.67 -9.61
C VAL A 96 -27.38 -1.58 -11.00
N ALA A 97 -27.36 -2.69 -11.74
CA ALA A 97 -26.83 -2.70 -13.11
C ALA A 97 -27.66 -1.83 -14.09
N VAL A 98 -28.99 -1.85 -13.94
CA VAL A 98 -29.89 -0.97 -14.73
C VAL A 98 -29.61 0.49 -14.39
N ALA A 99 -29.57 0.85 -13.09
CA ALA A 99 -29.27 2.20 -12.66
C ALA A 99 -27.88 2.69 -13.12
N TRP A 100 -26.88 1.78 -13.09
CA TRP A 100 -25.54 2.08 -13.60
C TRP A 100 -25.56 2.41 -15.11
N TRP A 101 -26.34 1.63 -15.88
CA TRP A 101 -26.48 1.85 -17.34
C TRP A 101 -27.22 3.15 -17.66
N GLU A 102 -28.24 3.49 -16.90
CA GLU A 102 -28.97 4.76 -17.00
C GLU A 102 -28.05 5.96 -16.71
N LEU A 103 -27.27 5.88 -15.62
CA LEU A 103 -26.30 6.92 -15.25
C LEU A 103 -25.17 7.07 -16.28
N LEU A 104 -24.82 5.98 -16.97
CA LEU A 104 -23.85 6.03 -18.07
C LEU A 104 -24.49 6.66 -19.32
N GLY A 105 -25.71 6.25 -19.66
CA GLY A 105 -26.43 6.74 -20.85
C GLY A 105 -26.79 8.21 -20.80
N ASN A 106 -27.13 8.75 -19.63
CA ASN A 106 -27.41 10.17 -19.43
C ASN A 106 -26.16 11.04 -19.19
N GLY A 107 -24.98 10.43 -19.18
CA GLY A 107 -23.68 11.10 -19.03
C GLY A 107 -23.31 11.52 -17.60
N GLN A 108 -24.20 11.36 -16.62
CA GLN A 108 -23.94 11.76 -15.22
C GLN A 108 -22.76 11.00 -14.63
N LEU A 109 -22.71 9.67 -14.86
CA LEU A 109 -21.63 8.83 -14.35
C LEU A 109 -20.27 9.29 -14.90
N GLY A 110 -20.21 9.64 -16.20
CA GLY A 110 -18.99 10.17 -16.84
C GLY A 110 -18.54 11.49 -16.22
N GLN A 111 -19.47 12.42 -16.02
CA GLN A 111 -19.18 13.72 -15.42
C GLN A 111 -18.64 13.59 -14.00
N HIS A 112 -19.29 12.78 -13.15
CA HIS A 112 -18.87 12.58 -11.77
C HIS A 112 -17.54 11.83 -11.69
N THR A 113 -17.34 10.82 -12.54
CA THR A 113 -16.07 10.08 -12.65
C THR A 113 -14.92 11.01 -13.04
N TRP A 114 -15.13 11.84 -14.06
CA TRP A 114 -14.09 12.80 -14.49
C TRP A 114 -13.70 13.77 -13.38
N ALA A 115 -14.68 14.34 -12.69
CA ALA A 115 -14.41 15.24 -11.58
C ALA A 115 -13.57 14.57 -10.46
N SER A 116 -13.93 13.35 -10.07
CA SER A 116 -13.18 12.60 -9.06
C SER A 116 -11.76 12.24 -9.54
N LEU A 117 -11.60 11.82 -10.79
CA LEU A 117 -10.28 11.47 -11.34
C LEU A 117 -9.34 12.68 -11.39
N VAL A 118 -9.81 13.83 -11.85
CA VAL A 118 -8.99 15.06 -11.92
C VAL A 118 -8.50 15.46 -10.53
N ARG A 119 -9.37 15.42 -9.52
CA ARG A 119 -9.00 15.75 -8.14
C ARG A 119 -8.04 14.73 -7.53
N SER A 120 -8.32 13.44 -7.71
CA SER A 120 -7.49 12.36 -7.16
C SER A 120 -6.10 12.36 -7.78
N PHE A 121 -6.02 12.38 -9.12
CA PHE A 121 -4.73 12.39 -9.82
C PHE A 121 -3.98 13.69 -9.62
N GLY A 122 -4.66 14.83 -9.56
CA GLY A 122 -4.06 16.13 -9.27
C GLY A 122 -3.45 16.14 -7.87
N GLY A 123 -4.22 15.79 -6.84
CA GLY A 123 -3.74 15.73 -5.46
C GLY A 123 -2.63 14.69 -5.26
N PHE A 124 -2.82 13.49 -5.81
CA PHE A 124 -1.81 12.43 -5.77
C PHE A 124 -0.51 12.83 -6.48
N GLY A 125 -0.61 13.42 -7.68
CA GLY A 125 0.56 13.87 -8.44
C GLY A 125 1.36 14.95 -7.71
N ILE A 126 0.68 15.92 -7.11
CA ILE A 126 1.32 16.95 -6.26
C ILE A 126 2.00 16.29 -5.05
N ALA A 127 1.32 15.34 -4.38
CA ALA A 127 1.90 14.63 -3.25
C ALA A 127 3.18 13.86 -3.64
N VAL A 128 3.18 13.17 -4.78
CA VAL A 128 4.38 12.48 -5.30
C VAL A 128 5.51 13.48 -5.59
N ALA A 129 5.18 14.57 -6.30
CA ALA A 129 6.16 15.59 -6.68
C ALA A 129 6.82 16.29 -5.47
N VAL A 130 6.12 16.40 -4.34
CA VAL A 130 6.62 17.02 -3.12
C VAL A 130 7.26 15.98 -2.19
N ALA A 131 6.57 14.89 -1.92
CA ALA A 131 7.00 13.92 -0.89
C ALA A 131 8.23 13.11 -1.29
N VAL A 132 8.41 12.77 -2.58
CA VAL A 132 9.60 12.02 -3.03
C VAL A 132 10.86 12.84 -2.86
N PRO A 133 10.98 14.08 -3.38
CA PRO A 133 12.19 14.90 -3.18
C PRO A 133 12.46 15.19 -1.71
N LEU A 134 11.43 15.55 -0.92
CA LEU A 134 11.58 15.78 0.51
C LEU A 134 12.03 14.52 1.25
N GLY A 135 11.47 13.37 0.92
CA GLY A 135 11.86 12.10 1.53
C GLY A 135 13.29 11.68 1.20
N LEU A 136 13.73 11.91 -0.04
CA LEU A 136 15.11 11.71 -0.44
C LEU A 136 16.06 12.65 0.33
N LEU A 137 15.69 13.92 0.48
CA LEU A 137 16.48 14.92 1.23
C LEU A 137 16.58 14.52 2.71
N ILE A 138 15.46 14.27 3.36
CA ILE A 138 15.42 13.92 4.79
C ILE A 138 16.13 12.59 5.04
N GLY A 139 15.90 11.58 4.21
CA GLY A 139 16.53 10.26 4.36
C GLY A 139 18.04 10.28 4.14
N TRP A 140 18.54 11.21 3.30
CA TRP A 140 19.97 11.37 3.05
C TRP A 140 20.72 12.07 4.19
N TYR A 141 20.12 13.10 4.80
CA TYR A 141 20.73 13.89 5.86
C TYR A 141 20.25 13.43 7.23
N ARG A 142 21.03 12.56 7.90
CA ARG A 142 20.71 12.02 9.25
C ARG A 142 20.32 13.08 10.29
N PRO A 143 21.01 14.25 10.39
CA PRO A 143 20.60 15.28 11.36
C PRO A 143 19.21 15.86 11.04
N VAL A 144 18.86 16.00 9.76
CA VAL A 144 17.52 16.46 9.33
C VAL A 144 16.46 15.42 9.70
N ALA A 145 16.74 14.14 9.46
CA ALA A 145 15.84 13.04 9.85
C ALA A 145 15.61 12.99 11.37
N ALA A 146 16.68 13.20 12.16
CA ALA A 146 16.57 13.22 13.62
C ALA A 146 15.77 14.44 14.14
N LEU A 147 15.97 15.62 13.52
CA LEU A 147 15.25 16.84 13.88
C LEU A 147 13.77 16.76 13.52
N LEU A 148 13.45 16.27 12.31
CA LEU A 148 12.07 16.21 11.82
C LEU A 148 11.31 14.96 12.29
N GLY A 149 12.00 13.93 12.77
CA GLY A 149 11.41 12.66 13.16
C GLY A 149 10.18 12.80 14.09
N PRO A 150 10.28 13.50 15.23
CA PRO A 150 9.14 13.70 16.13
C PRO A 150 7.96 14.40 15.46
N LEU A 151 8.22 15.40 14.61
CA LEU A 151 7.21 16.14 13.88
C LEU A 151 6.50 15.26 12.85
N LEU A 152 7.26 14.48 12.10
CA LEU A 152 6.72 13.52 11.13
C LEU A 152 5.83 12.48 11.80
N GLU A 153 6.21 12.04 13.00
CA GLU A 153 5.43 11.06 13.78
C GLU A 153 4.08 11.63 14.22
N VAL A 154 4.03 12.88 14.68
CA VAL A 154 2.78 13.56 15.04
C VAL A 154 1.85 13.68 13.84
N PHE A 155 2.35 14.21 12.74
CA PHE A 155 1.51 14.42 11.56
C PHE A 155 1.06 13.11 10.88
N ARG A 156 1.91 12.08 10.87
CA ARG A 156 1.55 10.75 10.36
C ARG A 156 0.35 10.15 11.09
N ASN A 157 0.30 10.34 12.42
CA ASN A 157 -0.74 9.80 13.27
C ASN A 157 -2.01 10.67 13.27
N THR A 158 -1.99 11.85 12.63
CA THR A 158 -3.17 12.70 12.49
C THR A 158 -4.07 12.16 11.39
N ALA A 159 -5.31 11.82 11.75
CA ALA A 159 -6.29 11.33 10.77
C ALA A 159 -6.63 12.40 9.73
N ALA A 160 -6.28 12.15 8.47
CA ALA A 160 -6.48 13.11 7.38
C ALA A 160 -7.94 13.59 7.29
N LEU A 161 -8.91 12.69 7.42
CA LEU A 161 -10.33 13.02 7.34
C LEU A 161 -10.81 13.91 8.49
N ALA A 162 -10.18 13.83 9.66
CA ALA A 162 -10.51 14.72 10.78
C ALA A 162 -10.09 16.17 10.52
N LEU A 163 -9.13 16.40 9.62
CA LEU A 163 -8.70 17.74 9.21
C LEU A 163 -9.56 18.33 8.09
N LEU A 164 -10.49 17.57 7.50
CA LEU A 164 -11.33 18.07 6.40
C LEU A 164 -12.08 19.36 6.75
N PRO A 165 -12.73 19.51 7.93
CA PRO A 165 -13.36 20.77 8.31
C PRO A 165 -12.35 21.94 8.37
N VAL A 166 -11.12 21.70 8.81
CA VAL A 166 -10.07 22.72 8.87
C VAL A 166 -9.68 23.17 7.46
N PHE A 167 -9.49 22.21 6.52
CA PHE A 167 -9.21 22.55 5.12
C PHE A 167 -10.35 23.33 4.47
N VAL A 168 -11.60 22.96 4.77
CA VAL A 168 -12.79 23.69 4.28
C VAL A 168 -12.86 25.10 4.88
N LEU A 169 -12.54 25.26 6.15
CA LEU A 169 -12.54 26.57 6.82
C LEU A 169 -11.45 27.51 6.26
N LEU A 170 -10.26 26.97 5.99
CA LEU A 170 -9.11 27.78 5.51
C LEU A 170 -9.14 28.05 4.00
N LEU A 171 -9.59 27.07 3.20
CA LEU A 171 -9.52 27.12 1.73
C LEU A 171 -10.90 27.30 1.07
N GLY A 172 -11.96 27.31 1.88
CA GLY A 172 -13.33 27.39 1.39
C GLY A 172 -13.90 26.04 0.93
N ILE A 173 -15.23 26.04 0.70
CA ILE A 173 -15.95 24.91 0.14
C ILE A 173 -15.71 24.90 -1.37
N GLY A 174 -14.68 24.18 -1.84
CA GLY A 174 -14.29 24.19 -3.25
C GLY A 174 -13.41 23.03 -3.67
N GLU A 175 -12.84 23.14 -4.86
CA GLU A 175 -11.91 22.17 -5.43
C GLU A 175 -10.59 22.14 -4.65
N THR A 176 -10.12 23.32 -4.23
CA THR A 176 -8.83 23.49 -3.53
C THR A 176 -8.80 22.70 -2.22
N SER A 177 -9.84 22.78 -1.40
CA SER A 177 -9.89 22.04 -0.12
C SER A 177 -9.88 20.52 -0.33
N LYS A 178 -10.59 20.01 -1.37
CA LYS A 178 -10.63 18.59 -1.70
C LYS A 178 -9.28 18.07 -2.24
N VAL A 179 -8.65 18.82 -3.13
CA VAL A 179 -7.31 18.47 -3.63
C VAL A 179 -6.29 18.53 -2.51
N SER A 180 -6.33 19.56 -1.66
CA SER A 180 -5.39 19.73 -0.55
C SER A 180 -5.45 18.62 0.49
N ILE A 181 -6.65 18.13 0.83
CA ILE A 181 -6.78 17.01 1.77
C ILE A 181 -6.24 15.70 1.17
N VAL A 182 -6.41 15.49 -0.15
CA VAL A 182 -5.80 14.35 -0.86
C VAL A 182 -4.27 14.47 -0.85
N VAL A 183 -3.72 15.66 -1.13
CA VAL A 183 -2.27 15.92 -1.03
C VAL A 183 -1.77 15.55 0.37
N TYR A 184 -2.41 16.10 1.40
CA TYR A 184 -2.05 15.84 2.80
C TYR A 184 -2.04 14.36 3.12
N ALA A 185 -3.11 13.64 2.75
CA ALA A 185 -3.22 12.21 3.05
C ALA A 185 -2.19 11.35 2.29
N CYS A 186 -1.84 11.74 1.05
CA CYS A 186 -0.91 10.99 0.21
C CYS A 186 0.56 11.25 0.53
N VAL A 187 0.89 12.44 1.07
CA VAL A 187 2.28 12.80 1.39
C VAL A 187 2.91 11.82 2.38
N TRP A 188 2.20 11.41 3.43
CA TRP A 188 2.78 10.62 4.53
C TRP A 188 3.26 9.22 4.10
N PRO A 189 2.45 8.39 3.43
CA PRO A 189 2.92 7.08 2.96
C PRO A 189 4.08 7.19 1.98
N ILE A 190 4.11 8.21 1.10
CA ILE A 190 5.22 8.41 0.15
C ILE A 190 6.47 8.85 0.91
N LEU A 191 6.36 9.88 1.72
CA LEU A 191 7.47 10.50 2.45
C LEU A 191 8.18 9.49 3.35
N LEU A 192 7.43 8.78 4.20
CA LEU A 192 7.99 7.86 5.16
C LEU A 192 8.63 6.64 4.50
N ASN A 193 8.00 6.08 3.45
CA ASN A 193 8.63 5.00 2.69
C ASN A 193 9.90 5.47 1.99
N THR A 194 9.93 6.70 1.48
CA THR A 194 11.12 7.28 0.83
C THR A 194 12.24 7.50 1.83
N ILE A 195 11.96 8.09 3.00
CA ILE A 195 12.94 8.28 4.08
C ILE A 195 13.52 6.94 4.51
N SER A 196 12.65 5.96 4.78
CA SER A 196 13.05 4.60 5.18
C SER A 196 13.90 3.91 4.11
N ALA A 197 13.54 4.05 2.84
CA ALA A 197 14.26 3.45 1.72
C ALA A 197 15.70 3.97 1.61
N VAL A 198 15.89 5.26 1.78
CA VAL A 198 17.21 5.91 1.72
C VAL A 198 18.02 5.58 2.97
N GLY A 199 17.41 5.66 4.16
CA GLY A 199 18.07 5.41 5.45
C GLY A 199 18.52 3.96 5.65
N ASN A 200 17.78 3.01 5.08
CA ASN A 200 18.03 1.56 5.18
C ASN A 200 18.69 0.96 3.93
N ALA A 201 19.38 1.78 3.13
CA ALA A 201 20.17 1.26 2.01
C ALA A 201 21.23 0.27 2.51
N ASP A 202 21.43 -0.85 1.79
CA ASP A 202 22.33 -1.94 2.20
C ASP A 202 23.74 -1.40 2.55
N PRO A 203 24.17 -1.55 3.82
CA PRO A 203 25.47 -1.07 4.27
C PRO A 203 26.64 -1.70 3.49
N THR A 204 26.44 -2.90 2.94
CA THR A 204 27.46 -3.61 2.15
C THR A 204 27.70 -2.91 0.83
N LEU A 205 26.62 -2.53 0.14
CA LEU A 205 26.70 -1.75 -1.11
C LEU A 205 27.35 -0.40 -0.89
N VAL A 206 27.00 0.29 0.22
CA VAL A 206 27.59 1.58 0.58
C VAL A 206 29.09 1.46 0.87
N ARG A 207 29.51 0.42 1.60
CA ARG A 207 30.95 0.15 1.88
C ARG A 207 31.72 -0.17 0.61
N LEU A 208 31.17 -1.03 -0.25
CA LEU A 208 31.77 -1.36 -1.54
C LEU A 208 31.96 -0.12 -2.42
N ALA A 209 30.92 0.72 -2.52
CA ALA A 209 31.00 1.94 -3.30
C ALA A 209 32.05 2.95 -2.76
N ARG A 210 32.24 3.01 -1.44
CA ARG A 210 33.29 3.81 -0.81
C ARG A 210 34.69 3.26 -1.07
N SER A 211 34.87 1.93 -1.07
CA SER A 211 36.17 1.32 -1.39
C SER A 211 36.59 1.51 -2.87
N MET A 212 35.61 1.86 -3.72
CA MET A 212 35.84 2.25 -5.13
C MET A 212 36.01 3.77 -5.32
N ASP A 213 36.25 4.54 -4.24
CA ASP A 213 36.41 5.99 -4.23
C ASP A 213 35.27 6.78 -4.93
N LEU A 214 34.03 6.27 -4.84
CA LEU A 214 32.88 6.98 -5.35
C LEU A 214 32.60 8.23 -4.52
N SER A 215 32.57 9.40 -5.18
CA SER A 215 32.17 10.64 -4.53
C SER A 215 30.74 10.57 -3.99
N THR A 216 30.46 11.31 -2.90
CA THR A 216 29.16 11.31 -2.23
C THR A 216 27.95 11.50 -3.17
N PRO A 217 27.95 12.44 -4.15
CA PRO A 217 26.84 12.57 -5.08
C PRO A 217 26.72 11.36 -6.04
N ARG A 218 27.85 10.77 -6.45
CA ARG A 218 27.83 9.57 -7.29
C ARG A 218 27.34 8.32 -6.52
N LEU A 219 27.70 8.21 -5.25
CA LEU A 219 27.18 7.18 -4.34
C LEU A 219 25.65 7.26 -4.24
N PHE A 220 25.11 8.48 -4.03
CA PHE A 220 23.68 8.69 -3.97
C PHE A 220 22.99 8.30 -5.28
N GLN A 221 23.43 8.85 -6.41
CA GLN A 221 22.79 8.66 -7.71
C GLN A 221 22.90 7.22 -8.25
N LYS A 222 24.06 6.57 -8.06
CA LYS A 222 24.34 5.25 -8.67
C LYS A 222 24.03 4.06 -7.77
N VAL A 223 23.96 4.26 -6.46
CA VAL A 223 23.77 3.16 -5.50
C VAL A 223 22.48 3.35 -4.70
N ILE A 224 22.36 4.46 -3.97
CA ILE A 224 21.26 4.61 -3.02
C ILE A 224 19.94 4.87 -3.72
N LEU A 225 19.88 5.79 -4.66
CA LEU A 225 18.65 6.13 -5.36
C LEU A 225 18.08 4.90 -6.12
N PRO A 226 18.85 4.16 -6.93
CA PRO A 226 18.32 2.96 -7.58
C PRO A 226 17.89 1.86 -6.59
N ALA A 227 18.62 1.68 -5.48
CA ALA A 227 18.26 0.72 -4.43
C ALA A 227 16.96 1.11 -3.70
N SER A 228 16.66 2.41 -3.59
CA SER A 228 15.47 2.94 -2.90
C SER A 228 14.22 2.91 -3.77
N VAL A 229 14.32 2.90 -5.09
CA VAL A 229 13.18 2.97 -6.03
C VAL A 229 12.04 1.99 -5.69
N PRO A 230 12.28 0.70 -5.42
CA PRO A 230 11.19 -0.24 -5.13
C PRO A 230 10.38 0.12 -3.87
N ALA A 231 11.06 0.60 -2.82
CA ALA A 231 10.37 1.00 -1.58
C ALA A 231 9.63 2.34 -1.76
N ILE A 232 10.18 3.27 -2.55
CA ILE A 232 9.49 4.51 -2.95
C ILE A 232 8.19 4.16 -3.68
N PHE A 233 8.23 3.23 -4.64
CA PHE A 233 7.03 2.76 -5.35
C PHE A 233 6.02 2.07 -4.44
N THR A 234 6.47 1.37 -3.39
CA THR A 234 5.57 0.83 -2.37
C THR A 234 4.82 1.97 -1.68
N GLY A 235 5.49 3.05 -1.29
CA GLY A 235 4.86 4.25 -0.72
C GLY A 235 3.89 4.93 -1.68
N ILE A 236 4.27 5.09 -2.94
CA ILE A 236 3.43 5.66 -4.01
C ILE A 236 2.15 4.81 -4.19
N ARG A 237 2.25 3.49 -4.21
CA ARG A 237 1.10 2.59 -4.35
C ARG A 237 0.15 2.67 -3.16
N LEU A 238 0.68 2.73 -1.93
CA LEU A 238 -0.14 2.93 -0.73
C LEU A 238 -0.87 4.27 -0.79
N ALA A 239 -0.19 5.34 -1.18
CA ALA A 239 -0.79 6.66 -1.37
C ALA A 239 -1.88 6.66 -2.44
N GLY A 240 -1.71 5.90 -3.52
CA GLY A 240 -2.71 5.75 -4.57
C GLY A 240 -4.04 5.18 -4.05
N ALA A 241 -4.00 4.18 -3.17
CA ALA A 241 -5.21 3.66 -2.53
C ALA A 241 -5.83 4.69 -1.57
N VAL A 242 -5.00 5.38 -0.78
CA VAL A 242 -5.43 6.43 0.16
C VAL A 242 -6.05 7.62 -0.58
N SER A 243 -5.54 8.01 -1.76
CA SER A 243 -6.04 9.15 -2.53
C SER A 243 -7.52 9.00 -2.90
N ILE A 244 -7.93 7.83 -3.36
CA ILE A 244 -9.31 7.54 -3.74
C ILE A 244 -10.21 7.51 -2.51
N LEU A 245 -9.79 6.83 -1.45
CA LEU A 245 -10.56 6.70 -0.21
C LEU A 245 -10.84 8.08 0.43
N VAL A 246 -9.80 8.90 0.57
CA VAL A 246 -9.92 10.23 1.19
C VAL A 246 -10.70 11.19 0.30
N LEU A 247 -10.52 11.10 -1.03
CA LEU A 247 -11.28 11.94 -1.96
C LEU A 247 -12.77 11.67 -1.90
N VAL A 248 -13.20 10.40 -1.90
CA VAL A 248 -14.63 10.04 -1.82
C VAL A 248 -15.25 10.65 -0.57
N ALA A 249 -14.59 10.50 0.58
CA ALA A 249 -15.07 11.09 1.83
C ALA A 249 -15.11 12.64 1.78
N ALA A 250 -14.12 13.27 1.15
CA ALA A 250 -14.10 14.71 0.97
C ALA A 250 -15.18 15.21 -0.01
N GLU A 251 -15.53 14.41 -1.02
CA GLU A 251 -16.61 14.73 -1.96
C GLU A 251 -18.01 14.58 -1.36
N MET A 252 -18.20 13.69 -0.38
CA MET A 252 -19.46 13.58 0.35
C MET A 252 -19.79 14.85 1.15
N ILE A 253 -18.77 15.67 1.45
CA ILE A 253 -18.94 16.91 2.21
C ILE A 253 -18.78 18.12 1.28
N GLY A 254 -19.90 18.72 0.86
CA GLY A 254 -19.93 19.98 0.14
C GLY A 254 -19.35 19.97 -1.28
N ALA A 255 -19.35 18.83 -1.98
CA ALA A 255 -19.07 18.79 -3.41
C ALA A 255 -20.35 19.09 -4.22
N LYS A 256 -20.17 19.56 -5.46
CA LYS A 256 -21.24 19.73 -6.46
C LYS A 256 -21.17 18.70 -7.57
N ALA A 257 -20.06 17.96 -7.66
CA ALA A 257 -19.79 16.89 -8.61
C ALA A 257 -18.74 15.95 -8.05
N GLY A 258 -18.69 14.72 -8.51
CA GLY A 258 -17.79 13.66 -8.09
C GLY A 258 -18.57 12.40 -7.71
N LEU A 259 -17.88 11.26 -7.65
CA LEU A 259 -18.51 9.98 -7.30
C LEU A 259 -18.96 9.96 -5.83
N GLY A 260 -18.17 10.57 -4.92
CA GLY A 260 -18.59 10.74 -3.54
C GLY A 260 -19.84 11.61 -3.39
N TYR A 261 -19.94 12.68 -4.18
CA TYR A 261 -21.16 13.48 -4.26
C TYR A 261 -22.34 12.66 -4.79
N LEU A 262 -22.16 11.90 -5.88
CA LEU A 262 -23.21 11.05 -6.45
C LEU A 262 -23.73 10.05 -5.39
N ILE A 263 -22.82 9.38 -4.68
CA ILE A 263 -23.18 8.42 -3.62
C ILE A 263 -24.00 9.12 -2.53
N ASN A 264 -23.52 10.26 -2.03
CA ASN A 264 -24.17 11.00 -0.96
C ASN A 264 -25.55 11.58 -1.38
N ALA A 265 -25.63 12.18 -2.56
CA ALA A 265 -26.87 12.72 -3.11
C ALA A 265 -27.90 11.61 -3.35
N SER A 266 -27.48 10.46 -3.90
CA SER A 266 -28.36 9.31 -4.11
C SER A 266 -28.87 8.74 -2.77
N GLN A 267 -28.04 8.71 -1.73
CA GLN A 267 -28.43 8.28 -0.39
C GLN A 267 -29.52 9.20 0.18
N PHE A 268 -29.34 10.51 0.13
CA PHE A 268 -30.32 11.47 0.65
C PHE A 268 -31.64 11.48 -0.13
N ASN A 269 -31.59 11.15 -1.42
CA ASN A 269 -32.77 11.06 -2.27
C ASN A 269 -33.42 9.65 -2.26
N PHE A 270 -32.95 8.73 -1.42
CA PHE A 270 -33.38 7.33 -1.39
C PHE A 270 -33.27 6.61 -2.75
N ALA A 271 -32.40 7.11 -3.63
CA ALA A 271 -32.07 6.49 -4.92
C ALA A 271 -30.98 5.41 -4.72
N ILE A 272 -31.32 4.37 -3.96
CA ILE A 272 -30.35 3.38 -3.46
C ILE A 272 -29.63 2.62 -4.59
N PRO A 273 -30.28 2.19 -5.69
CA PRO A 273 -29.58 1.56 -6.82
C PRO A 273 -28.49 2.47 -7.43
N GLN A 274 -28.74 3.79 -7.56
CA GLN A 274 -27.77 4.76 -8.06
C GLN A 274 -26.59 4.95 -7.08
N MET A 275 -26.85 4.92 -5.77
CA MET A 275 -25.81 4.96 -4.74
C MET A 275 -24.85 3.77 -4.91
N TYR A 276 -25.39 2.53 -5.03
CA TYR A 276 -24.57 1.34 -5.26
C TYR A 276 -23.82 1.37 -6.59
N ALA A 277 -24.43 1.91 -7.65
CA ALA A 277 -23.78 2.13 -8.94
C ALA A 277 -22.54 3.04 -8.79
N GLY A 278 -22.64 4.13 -8.00
CA GLY A 278 -21.51 4.99 -7.65
C GLY A 278 -20.42 4.26 -6.88
N ILE A 279 -20.78 3.44 -5.88
CA ILE A 279 -19.85 2.64 -5.08
C ILE A 279 -19.10 1.61 -5.96
N ILE A 280 -19.79 0.92 -6.84
CA ILE A 280 -19.18 -0.03 -7.77
C ILE A 280 -18.19 0.69 -8.71
N THR A 281 -18.58 1.85 -9.23
CA THR A 281 -17.74 2.63 -10.15
C THR A 281 -16.45 3.07 -9.47
N ILE A 282 -16.52 3.64 -8.25
CA ILE A 282 -15.31 4.07 -7.54
C ILE A 282 -14.42 2.89 -7.16
N SER A 283 -15.02 1.74 -6.82
CA SER A 283 -14.27 0.52 -6.53
C SER A 283 -13.54 -0.01 -7.77
N ALA A 284 -14.19 0.00 -8.94
CA ALA A 284 -13.58 -0.38 -10.21
C ALA A 284 -12.41 0.55 -10.58
N ILE A 285 -12.58 1.87 -10.38
CA ILE A 285 -11.52 2.87 -10.58
C ILE A 285 -10.35 2.60 -9.63
N GLY A 286 -10.63 2.32 -8.36
CA GLY A 286 -9.59 2.00 -7.36
C GLY A 286 -8.76 0.79 -7.76
N VAL A 287 -9.41 -0.28 -8.21
CA VAL A 287 -8.74 -1.48 -8.73
C VAL A 287 -7.93 -1.17 -9.98
N ALA A 288 -8.50 -0.44 -10.94
CA ALA A 288 -7.81 -0.06 -12.18
C ALA A 288 -6.57 0.81 -11.89
N PHE A 289 -6.70 1.78 -10.98
CA PHE A 289 -5.59 2.64 -10.58
C PHE A 289 -4.47 1.85 -9.87
N ASN A 290 -4.83 0.96 -8.94
CA ASN A 290 -3.84 0.08 -8.31
C ASN A 290 -3.12 -0.81 -9.33
N GLN A 291 -3.83 -1.38 -10.30
CA GLN A 291 -3.22 -2.19 -11.36
C GLN A 291 -2.28 -1.37 -12.26
N LEU A 292 -2.65 -0.13 -12.56
CA LEU A 292 -1.80 0.82 -13.28
C LEU A 292 -0.49 1.05 -12.52
N LEU A 293 -0.56 1.36 -11.22
CA LEU A 293 0.62 1.59 -10.38
C LEU A 293 1.50 0.34 -10.28
N VAL A 294 0.93 -0.85 -10.10
CA VAL A 294 1.66 -2.13 -10.10
C VAL A 294 2.36 -2.38 -11.44
N THR A 295 1.72 -2.03 -12.54
CA THR A 295 2.29 -2.20 -13.88
C THR A 295 3.48 -1.27 -14.10
N ILE A 296 3.37 -0.02 -13.64
CA ILE A 296 4.46 0.97 -13.69
C ILE A 296 5.62 0.51 -12.80
N GLU A 297 5.33 0.07 -11.57
CA GLU A 297 6.33 -0.48 -10.64
C GLU A 297 7.12 -1.62 -11.27
N ARG A 298 6.43 -2.60 -11.87
CA ARG A 298 7.07 -3.75 -12.54
C ARG A 298 7.97 -3.34 -13.68
N ARG A 299 7.58 -2.34 -14.47
CA ARG A 299 8.40 -1.85 -15.59
C ARG A 299 9.65 -1.11 -15.13
N LEU A 300 9.57 -0.41 -14.02
CA LEU A 300 10.69 0.36 -13.46
C LEU A 300 11.60 -0.46 -12.55
N SER A 301 11.17 -1.64 -12.09
CA SER A 301 11.93 -2.52 -11.20
C SER A 301 12.41 -3.81 -11.90
N THR A 302 12.59 -3.79 -13.22
CA THR A 302 12.96 -4.96 -14.03
C THR A 302 14.37 -5.53 -13.73
N TRP A 303 15.26 -4.76 -13.07
CA TRP A 303 16.59 -5.22 -12.67
C TRP A 303 16.64 -6.08 -11.40
N ARG A 304 15.52 -6.28 -10.69
CA ARG A 304 15.45 -7.23 -9.58
C ARG A 304 15.35 -8.64 -10.13
N VAL A 305 16.37 -9.47 -9.86
CA VAL A 305 16.26 -10.93 -9.99
C VAL A 305 15.21 -11.37 -8.95
N PRO A 306 14.15 -12.10 -9.35
CA PRO A 306 13.21 -12.64 -8.36
C PRO A 306 13.95 -13.65 -7.50
N ALA A 307 13.93 -13.44 -6.18
CA ALA A 307 14.43 -14.37 -5.18
C ALA A 307 13.58 -15.65 -5.14
#